data_e0edeaca54daa57d6afb8ff08cfbb90c
#
_entry.id   e0edeaca54daa57d6afb8ff08cfbb90c
#
_cell.length_a   1.000
_cell.length_b   1.000
_cell.length_c   1.000
_cell.angle_alpha   90.00
_cell.angle_beta   90.00
_cell.angle_gamma   90.00
#
_symmetry.space_group_name_H-M   'P 1'
#
loop_
_entity.id
_entity.type
_entity.pdbx_description
1 polymer ?
#
loop_
_entity_poly.entity_id
_entity_poly.type
_entity_poly.pdbx_seq_one_letter_code
_entity_poly.pdbx_strand_id
1 'polypeptide(L)'
;MLRKIRMILAGVFFVLITLLFLDFTGTLHHWLSWLAKIQFLPAVMALNVVVVVALLLLTLVFGRIYCSIICPLGVFQDVLARFRRKKNKYSYSKKVKWLRYPVLAVFIIAAVAGIGSLFQLLAPYSAYGRIATMIFQPVWKFGNNVLAEIAERADSYAFYSVDTWMRSLPVFIIAAVTLVVLFVLAWRGGRTYCNTICPVGTILSFFARFSWLKIYFDEDNCKNCSMCSKNCKAACIDYKNHKVDYSRCVVCGNCIDSCKFGALKYSSRASKSRESSEASPVDTSKRSFLLASAMVAGAAMAQKKEKLMDGGLAELEDKVAPARQTPLTPPGSLSFQHFAQHCTGCQLCVSECPNEVLRPSSDLMHLMLPVMSYEHGHCRPECTRCSEVCPAGAIMTVDKEEKSSIQIGHAIWIKKNCVPITDEVECGNCARHCPAGAIEMVPLDENDEESPMIPAINEAACIGCGACEYVCPSRPFSAIYVEGHEVHKKI
;
A
#
# COMPACT_ATOMS: atom_id res chain seq x y z
N MET A 1 -18.68 -20.40 20.32
CA MET A 1 -19.18 -20.25 18.95
C MET A 1 -18.66 -18.98 18.30
N LEU A 2 -18.88 -17.79 18.86
CA LEU A 2 -18.46 -16.46 18.32
C LEU A 2 -16.98 -16.40 17.90
N ARG A 3 -16.05 -16.88 18.74
CA ARG A 3 -14.61 -16.88 18.44
C ARG A 3 -14.25 -17.74 17.22
N LYS A 4 -14.87 -18.95 17.11
CA LYS A 4 -14.60 -19.87 15.98
C LYS A 4 -15.04 -19.23 14.65
N ILE A 5 -16.29 -18.70 14.60
CA ILE A 5 -16.82 -18.02 13.41
C ILE A 5 -15.93 -16.83 13.02
N ARG A 6 -15.59 -15.97 13.99
CA ARG A 6 -14.70 -14.84 13.74
C ARG A 6 -13.34 -15.27 13.20
N MET A 7 -12.73 -16.34 13.75
CA MET A 7 -11.40 -16.81 13.28
C MET A 7 -11.46 -17.34 11.86
N ILE A 8 -12.52 -18.07 11.49
CA ILE A 8 -12.72 -18.58 10.13
C ILE A 8 -12.87 -17.39 9.17
N LEU A 9 -13.80 -16.48 9.45
CA LEU A 9 -14.03 -15.31 8.61
C LEU A 9 -12.76 -14.44 8.47
N ALA A 10 -12.06 -14.16 9.57
CA ALA A 10 -10.81 -13.41 9.54
C ALA A 10 -9.72 -14.12 8.72
N GLY A 11 -9.63 -15.45 8.82
CA GLY A 11 -8.71 -16.24 8.00
C GLY A 11 -9.04 -16.17 6.52
N VAL A 12 -10.31 -16.32 6.15
CA VAL A 12 -10.77 -16.24 4.76
C VAL A 12 -10.46 -14.84 4.18
N PHE A 13 -10.88 -13.77 4.85
CA PHE A 13 -10.60 -12.40 4.38
C PHE A 13 -9.10 -12.12 4.26
N PHE A 14 -8.32 -12.57 5.23
CA PHE A 14 -6.87 -12.37 5.23
C PHE A 14 -6.19 -13.10 4.08
N VAL A 15 -6.53 -14.36 3.85
CA VAL A 15 -5.97 -15.17 2.75
C VAL A 15 -6.37 -14.57 1.40
N LEU A 16 -7.65 -14.24 1.19
CA LEU A 16 -8.11 -13.68 -0.08
C LEU A 16 -7.46 -12.32 -0.40
N ILE A 17 -7.33 -11.43 0.61
CA ILE A 17 -6.62 -10.16 0.41
C ILE A 17 -5.12 -10.39 0.16
N THR A 18 -4.50 -11.35 0.83
CA THR A 18 -3.09 -11.66 0.60
C THR A 18 -2.89 -12.22 -0.81
N LEU A 19 -3.74 -13.12 -1.25
CA LEU A 19 -3.70 -13.68 -2.61
C LEU A 19 -3.87 -12.59 -3.67
N LEU A 20 -4.74 -11.59 -3.43
CA LEU A 20 -4.88 -10.43 -4.30
C LEU A 20 -3.55 -9.66 -4.49
N PHE A 21 -2.75 -9.51 -3.43
CA PHE A 21 -1.41 -8.87 -3.53
C PHE A 21 -0.33 -9.78 -4.11
N LEU A 22 -0.51 -11.10 -4.06
CA LEU A 22 0.44 -12.07 -4.60
C LEU A 22 0.16 -12.43 -6.05
N ASP A 23 -1.01 -12.06 -6.57
CA ASP A 23 -1.40 -12.35 -7.94
C ASP A 23 -0.54 -11.57 -8.93
N PHE A 24 0.36 -12.26 -9.62
CA PHE A 24 1.13 -11.72 -10.74
C PHE A 24 0.55 -12.15 -12.09
N THR A 25 -0.34 -13.14 -12.09
CA THR A 25 -1.01 -13.65 -13.30
C THR A 25 -2.16 -12.75 -13.75
N GLY A 26 -2.76 -12.02 -12.80
CA GLY A 26 -3.89 -11.14 -13.02
C GLY A 26 -5.21 -11.88 -13.23
N THR A 27 -5.33 -13.10 -12.75
CA THR A 27 -6.56 -13.88 -12.80
C THR A 27 -7.48 -13.64 -11.62
N LEU A 28 -6.91 -13.39 -10.44
CA LEU A 28 -7.65 -13.23 -9.19
C LEU A 28 -8.18 -11.80 -8.99
N HIS A 29 -7.55 -10.78 -9.59
CA HIS A 29 -7.95 -9.39 -9.35
C HIS A 29 -9.40 -9.12 -9.79
N HIS A 30 -9.86 -9.71 -10.89
CA HIS A 30 -11.22 -9.56 -11.38
C HIS A 30 -12.26 -10.01 -10.33
N TRP A 31 -11.98 -11.09 -9.62
CA TRP A 31 -12.87 -11.66 -8.60
C TRP A 31 -12.70 -11.04 -7.21
N LEU A 32 -11.50 -10.58 -6.87
CA LEU A 32 -11.14 -10.18 -5.51
C LEU A 32 -10.95 -8.67 -5.30
N SER A 33 -10.94 -7.84 -6.36
CA SER A 33 -10.71 -6.40 -6.27
C SER A 33 -11.68 -5.68 -5.33
N TRP A 34 -12.93 -6.16 -5.22
CA TRP A 34 -13.92 -5.62 -4.30
C TRP A 34 -13.48 -5.66 -2.82
N LEU A 35 -12.62 -6.64 -2.43
CA LEU A 35 -12.06 -6.73 -1.08
C LEU A 35 -11.16 -5.55 -0.73
N ALA A 36 -10.48 -4.98 -1.70
CA ALA A 36 -9.71 -3.75 -1.54
C ALA A 36 -10.63 -2.53 -1.41
N LYS A 37 -11.71 -2.49 -2.21
CA LYS A 37 -12.68 -1.38 -2.25
C LYS A 37 -13.52 -1.27 -0.96
N ILE A 38 -13.72 -2.34 -0.20
CA ILE A 38 -14.40 -2.31 1.11
C ILE A 38 -13.50 -1.92 2.28
N GLN A 39 -12.21 -1.62 2.06
CA GLN A 39 -11.34 -1.14 3.13
C GLN A 39 -11.70 0.28 3.53
N PHE A 40 -11.77 0.56 4.84
CA PHE A 40 -12.29 1.83 5.37
C PHE A 40 -11.63 3.06 4.78
N LEU A 41 -10.30 3.12 4.78
CA LEU A 41 -9.58 4.32 4.34
C LEU A 41 -9.64 4.51 2.81
N PRO A 42 -9.38 3.49 1.98
CA PRO A 42 -9.62 3.58 0.53
C PRO A 42 -11.06 4.01 0.18
N ALA A 43 -12.07 3.48 0.87
CA ALA A 43 -13.46 3.85 0.64
C ALA A 43 -13.74 5.33 0.98
N VAL A 44 -13.09 5.88 2.02
CA VAL A 44 -13.17 7.31 2.36
C VAL A 44 -12.53 8.15 1.24
N MET A 45 -11.36 7.76 0.75
CA MET A 45 -10.66 8.50 -0.31
C MET A 45 -11.42 8.43 -1.65
N ALA A 46 -12.04 7.29 -1.95
CA ALA A 46 -12.91 7.11 -3.12
C ALA A 46 -14.28 7.80 -2.98
N LEU A 47 -14.54 8.49 -1.87
CA LEU A 47 -15.85 9.08 -1.53
C LEU A 47 -17.02 8.08 -1.63
N ASN A 48 -16.74 6.80 -1.40
CA ASN A 48 -17.77 5.76 -1.41
C ASN A 48 -18.58 5.77 -0.11
N VAL A 49 -19.55 6.67 -0.07
CA VAL A 49 -20.41 6.91 1.11
C VAL A 49 -21.13 5.65 1.56
N VAL A 50 -21.57 4.81 0.63
CA VAL A 50 -22.29 3.56 0.95
C VAL A 50 -21.43 2.61 1.78
N VAL A 51 -20.20 2.35 1.35
CA VAL A 51 -19.26 1.47 2.07
C VAL A 51 -18.88 2.09 3.42
N VAL A 52 -18.59 3.38 3.46
CA VAL A 52 -18.23 4.08 4.72
C VAL A 52 -19.36 3.99 5.73
N VAL A 53 -20.59 4.31 5.33
CA VAL A 53 -21.78 4.23 6.20
C VAL A 53 -22.02 2.78 6.64
N ALA A 54 -21.94 1.81 5.75
CA ALA A 54 -22.09 0.39 6.08
C ALA A 54 -21.07 -0.06 7.14
N LEU A 55 -19.80 0.34 7.02
CA LEU A 55 -18.75 0.02 8.00
C LEU A 55 -18.96 0.74 9.35
N LEU A 56 -19.47 1.96 9.35
CA LEU A 56 -19.84 2.68 10.57
C LEU A 56 -21.04 2.01 11.25
N LEU A 57 -22.07 1.64 10.50
CA LEU A 57 -23.23 0.91 11.02
C LEU A 57 -22.81 -0.46 11.57
N LEU A 58 -21.95 -1.19 10.85
CA LEU A 58 -21.37 -2.44 11.35
C LEU A 58 -20.66 -2.23 12.70
N THR A 59 -19.94 -1.11 12.85
CA THR A 59 -19.25 -0.76 14.09
C THR A 59 -20.22 -0.35 15.20
N LEU A 60 -21.29 0.34 14.87
CA LEU A 60 -22.35 0.70 15.83
C LEU A 60 -23.16 -0.51 16.31
N VAL A 61 -23.36 -1.50 15.47
CA VAL A 61 -24.08 -2.73 15.85
C VAL A 61 -23.17 -3.68 16.62
N PHE A 62 -22.05 -4.06 16.05
CA PHE A 62 -21.20 -5.15 16.55
C PHE A 62 -19.93 -4.69 17.27
N GLY A 63 -19.64 -3.39 17.36
CA GLY A 63 -18.36 -2.88 17.82
C GLY A 63 -17.28 -2.99 16.75
N ARG A 64 -15.99 -2.90 17.13
CA ARG A 64 -14.85 -2.84 16.19
C ARG A 64 -14.56 -4.17 15.48
N ILE A 65 -15.59 -4.82 14.95
CA ILE A 65 -15.47 -6.12 14.26
C ILE A 65 -14.68 -5.98 12.95
N TYR A 66 -14.77 -4.84 12.25
CA TYR A 66 -13.94 -4.50 11.09
C TYR A 66 -12.47 -4.79 11.35
N CYS A 67 -11.92 -4.27 12.47
CA CYS A 67 -10.51 -4.45 12.82
C CYS A 67 -10.11 -5.89 13.11
N SER A 68 -11.08 -6.80 13.36
CA SER A 68 -10.80 -8.19 13.71
C SER A 68 -11.10 -9.20 12.62
N ILE A 69 -11.81 -8.80 11.57
CA ILE A 69 -12.19 -9.67 10.45
C ILE A 69 -11.70 -9.11 9.12
N ILE A 70 -12.07 -7.87 8.78
CA ILE A 70 -11.89 -7.30 7.43
C ILE A 70 -10.51 -6.67 7.24
N CYS A 71 -9.99 -5.95 8.25
CA CYS A 71 -8.71 -5.26 8.14
C CYS A 71 -7.53 -6.24 8.13
N PRO A 72 -6.76 -6.36 7.02
CA PRO A 72 -5.68 -7.34 6.92
C PRO A 72 -4.57 -7.08 7.94
N LEU A 73 -4.19 -5.83 8.19
CA LEU A 73 -3.18 -5.49 9.20
C LEU A 73 -3.61 -5.89 10.62
N GLY A 74 -4.92 -5.77 10.93
CA GLY A 74 -5.46 -6.20 12.21
C GLY A 74 -5.41 -7.72 12.39
N VAL A 75 -5.74 -8.46 11.36
CA VAL A 75 -5.66 -9.93 11.38
C VAL A 75 -4.20 -10.38 11.40
N PHE A 76 -3.31 -9.73 10.65
CA PHE A 76 -1.88 -10.00 10.65
C PHE A 76 -1.25 -9.85 12.04
N GLN A 77 -1.61 -8.81 12.81
CA GLN A 77 -1.18 -8.70 14.21
C GLN A 77 -1.67 -9.87 15.07
N ASP A 78 -2.88 -10.40 14.81
CA ASP A 78 -3.38 -11.60 15.51
C ASP A 78 -2.56 -12.84 15.19
N VAL A 79 -2.06 -12.97 13.94
CA VAL A 79 -1.15 -14.05 13.51
C VAL A 79 0.19 -13.91 14.22
N LEU A 80 0.81 -12.72 14.16
CA LEU A 80 2.10 -12.46 14.81
C LEU A 80 2.04 -12.68 16.34
N ALA A 81 0.94 -12.26 16.98
CA ALA A 81 0.72 -12.46 18.42
C ALA A 81 0.59 -13.95 18.81
N ARG A 82 0.33 -14.86 17.86
CA ARG A 82 0.21 -16.29 18.11
C ARG A 82 1.57 -16.95 18.37
N PHE A 83 2.65 -16.41 17.82
CA PHE A 83 4.01 -16.91 18.05
C PHE A 83 4.47 -16.73 19.50
N ARG A 84 3.80 -15.88 20.30
CA ARG A 84 4.08 -15.75 21.73
C ARG A 84 3.53 -16.95 22.51
N ARG A 85 4.43 -17.80 23.02
CA ARG A 85 4.09 -19.06 23.72
C ARG A 85 3.80 -18.90 25.23
N LYS A 86 3.97 -17.71 25.83
CA LYS A 86 3.80 -17.51 27.30
C LYS A 86 2.36 -17.75 27.74
N LYS A 87 2.18 -18.47 28.88
CA LYS A 87 0.86 -18.79 29.48
C LYS A 87 0.05 -17.51 29.83
N ASN A 88 0.69 -16.47 30.39
CA ASN A 88 0.07 -15.17 30.69
C ASN A 88 0.46 -14.17 29.60
N LYS A 89 -0.36 -14.09 28.54
CA LYS A 89 0.00 -13.32 27.34
C LYS A 89 -0.10 -11.82 27.56
N TYR A 90 -1.12 -11.33 28.26
CA TYR A 90 -1.46 -9.93 28.34
C TYR A 90 -1.84 -9.51 29.75
N SER A 91 -1.81 -8.22 30.04
CA SER A 91 -2.35 -7.61 31.26
C SER A 91 -3.16 -6.37 30.87
N TYR A 92 -4.10 -6.00 31.73
CA TYR A 92 -4.83 -4.75 31.55
C TYR A 92 -3.84 -3.57 31.54
N SER A 93 -4.00 -2.65 30.59
CA SER A 93 -3.24 -1.41 30.50
C SER A 93 -4.20 -0.23 30.39
N LYS A 94 -3.84 0.91 30.96
CA LYS A 94 -4.60 2.15 30.75
C LYS A 94 -4.44 2.61 29.29
N LYS A 95 -5.48 3.24 28.73
CA LYS A 95 -5.42 3.78 27.37
C LYS A 95 -4.40 4.92 27.29
N VAL A 96 -3.53 4.86 26.27
CA VAL A 96 -2.51 5.89 26.01
C VAL A 96 -3.15 7.01 25.16
N LYS A 97 -3.85 7.95 25.85
CA LYS A 97 -4.57 9.04 25.18
C LYS A 97 -3.60 10.01 24.50
N TRP A 98 -2.47 10.31 25.14
CA TRP A 98 -1.48 11.29 24.69
C TRP A 98 -0.80 10.91 23.37
N LEU A 99 -0.73 9.62 23.01
CA LEU A 99 -0.18 9.18 21.73
C LEU A 99 -1.29 9.04 20.67
N ARG A 100 -2.45 8.52 21.05
CA ARG A 100 -3.53 8.15 20.16
C ARG A 100 -4.16 9.35 19.43
N TYR A 101 -4.46 10.42 20.16
CA TYR A 101 -5.12 11.59 19.57
C TYR A 101 -4.18 12.49 18.78
N PRO A 102 -2.92 12.76 19.21
CA PRO A 102 -1.97 13.48 18.36
C PRO A 102 -1.66 12.76 17.04
N VAL A 103 -1.50 11.43 17.06
CA VAL A 103 -1.29 10.69 15.80
C VAL A 103 -2.50 10.81 14.88
N LEU A 104 -3.74 10.77 15.40
CA LEU A 104 -4.92 11.02 14.59
C LEU A 104 -4.95 12.47 14.06
N ALA A 105 -4.59 13.46 14.87
CA ALA A 105 -4.54 14.86 14.44
C ALA A 105 -3.50 15.06 13.32
N VAL A 106 -2.29 14.52 13.50
CA VAL A 106 -1.23 14.55 12.47
C VAL A 106 -1.70 13.87 11.19
N PHE A 107 -2.39 12.73 11.30
CA PHE A 107 -2.94 12.03 10.14
C PHE A 107 -3.99 12.87 9.38
N ILE A 108 -4.90 13.53 10.10
CA ILE A 108 -5.92 14.40 9.48
C ILE A 108 -5.27 15.64 8.87
N ILE A 109 -4.32 16.27 9.56
CA ILE A 109 -3.58 17.42 9.03
C ILE A 109 -2.81 17.03 7.76
N ALA A 110 -2.11 15.89 7.76
CA ALA A 110 -1.42 15.39 6.59
C ALA A 110 -2.36 15.13 5.40
N ALA A 111 -3.55 14.57 5.68
CA ALA A 111 -4.56 14.34 4.64
C ALA A 111 -5.10 15.66 4.04
N VAL A 112 -5.36 16.67 4.88
CA VAL A 112 -5.87 17.98 4.43
C VAL A 112 -4.79 18.82 3.74
N ALA A 113 -3.55 18.74 4.26
CA ALA A 113 -2.40 19.45 3.69
C ALA A 113 -1.84 18.79 2.42
N GLY A 114 -2.36 17.62 2.01
CA GLY A 114 -1.88 16.90 0.83
C GLY A 114 -0.50 16.23 1.01
N ILE A 115 -0.03 16.06 2.26
CA ILE A 115 1.25 15.38 2.55
C ILE A 115 1.05 13.87 2.45
N GLY A 116 1.06 13.36 1.20
CA GLY A 116 0.75 11.97 0.88
C GLY A 116 1.65 10.96 1.58
N SER A 117 2.95 11.21 1.68
CA SER A 117 3.93 10.32 2.29
C SER A 117 3.61 9.96 3.75
N LEU A 118 3.27 10.96 4.57
CA LEU A 118 2.93 10.77 5.98
C LEU A 118 1.56 10.08 6.15
N PHE A 119 0.58 10.47 5.33
CA PHE A 119 -0.73 9.84 5.28
C PHE A 119 -0.63 8.34 4.93
N GLN A 120 0.11 8.02 3.87
CA GLN A 120 0.33 6.65 3.39
C GLN A 120 1.09 5.78 4.40
N LEU A 121 2.05 6.38 5.13
CA LEU A 121 2.83 5.68 6.16
C LEU A 121 1.94 5.17 7.31
N LEU A 122 0.97 5.98 7.75
CA LEU A 122 0.10 5.67 8.88
C LEU A 122 -1.13 4.84 8.50
N ALA A 123 -1.48 4.78 7.23
CA ALA A 123 -2.64 4.04 6.73
C ALA A 123 -2.48 2.52 6.93
N PRO A 124 -3.41 1.84 7.65
CA PRO A 124 -3.22 0.42 7.99
C PRO A 124 -3.28 -0.51 6.77
N TYR A 125 -4.13 -0.23 5.80
CA TYR A 125 -4.21 -1.02 4.57
C TYR A 125 -2.94 -0.85 3.72
N SER A 126 -2.43 0.38 3.61
CA SER A 126 -1.19 0.70 2.89
C SER A 126 0.03 0.06 3.56
N ALA A 127 0.10 0.07 4.89
CA ALA A 127 1.16 -0.61 5.62
C ALA A 127 1.19 -2.12 5.34
N TYR A 128 0.01 -2.76 5.29
CA TYR A 128 -0.09 -4.17 4.91
C TYR A 128 0.27 -4.40 3.44
N GLY A 129 -0.24 -3.58 2.53
CA GLY A 129 0.03 -3.68 1.10
C GLY A 129 1.52 -3.57 0.77
N ARG A 130 2.23 -2.61 1.40
CA ARG A 130 3.69 -2.50 1.26
C ARG A 130 4.43 -3.77 1.71
N ILE A 131 4.04 -4.34 2.85
CA ILE A 131 4.63 -5.60 3.33
C ILE A 131 4.34 -6.73 2.33
N ALA A 132 3.11 -6.83 1.86
CA ALA A 132 2.70 -7.86 0.91
C ALA A 132 3.43 -7.73 -0.43
N THR A 133 3.51 -6.53 -1.01
CA THR A 133 4.12 -6.28 -2.32
C THR A 133 5.66 -6.31 -2.27
N MET A 134 6.29 -5.75 -1.21
CA MET A 134 7.74 -5.65 -1.15
C MET A 134 8.44 -6.86 -0.52
N ILE A 135 7.72 -7.65 0.30
CA ILE A 135 8.31 -8.78 1.02
C ILE A 135 7.67 -10.10 0.60
N PHE A 136 6.33 -10.22 0.63
CA PHE A 136 5.68 -11.50 0.39
C PHE A 136 5.64 -11.84 -1.10
N GLN A 137 5.37 -10.89 -1.99
CA GLN A 137 5.29 -11.13 -3.43
C GLN A 137 6.63 -11.60 -4.04
N PRO A 138 7.80 -10.98 -3.74
CA PRO A 138 9.07 -11.52 -4.21
C PRO A 138 9.37 -12.95 -3.71
N VAL A 139 9.03 -13.25 -2.44
CA VAL A 139 9.19 -14.61 -1.89
C VAL A 139 8.25 -15.59 -2.62
N TRP A 140 7.03 -15.17 -2.92
CA TRP A 140 6.06 -15.97 -3.69
C TRP A 140 6.55 -16.23 -5.13
N LYS A 141 7.01 -15.17 -5.84
CA LYS A 141 7.60 -15.30 -7.18
C LYS A 141 8.84 -16.21 -7.17
N PHE A 142 9.71 -16.07 -6.18
CA PHE A 142 10.85 -16.96 -6.02
C PHE A 142 10.41 -18.43 -5.85
N GLY A 143 9.42 -18.68 -4.99
CA GLY A 143 8.83 -20.02 -4.84
C GLY A 143 8.23 -20.57 -6.15
N ASN A 144 7.55 -19.71 -6.93
CA ASN A 144 7.05 -20.07 -8.26
C ASN A 144 8.20 -20.43 -9.23
N ASN A 145 9.29 -19.66 -9.23
CA ASN A 145 10.43 -19.93 -10.11
C ASN A 145 11.13 -21.27 -9.78
N VAL A 146 11.22 -21.62 -8.49
CA VAL A 146 11.69 -22.94 -8.08
C VAL A 146 10.77 -24.05 -8.58
N LEU A 147 9.45 -23.85 -8.51
CA LEU A 147 8.47 -24.79 -9.05
C LEU A 147 8.55 -24.88 -10.59
N ALA A 148 8.77 -23.74 -11.27
CA ALA A 148 8.94 -23.69 -12.73
C ALA A 148 10.17 -24.51 -13.16
N GLU A 149 11.29 -24.37 -12.48
CA GLU A 149 12.51 -25.14 -12.76
C GLU A 149 12.32 -26.66 -12.53
N ILE A 150 11.59 -27.04 -11.46
CA ILE A 150 11.27 -28.45 -11.20
C ILE A 150 10.31 -28.98 -12.26
N ALA A 151 9.30 -28.20 -12.67
CA ALA A 151 8.33 -28.60 -13.69
C ALA A 151 8.98 -28.76 -15.07
N GLU A 152 9.89 -27.85 -15.46
CA GLU A 152 10.65 -27.92 -16.70
C GLU A 152 11.51 -29.19 -16.78
N ARG A 153 12.17 -29.58 -15.67
CA ARG A 153 12.91 -30.85 -15.57
C ARG A 153 12.02 -32.10 -15.71
N ALA A 154 10.71 -31.94 -15.46
CA ALA A 154 9.71 -32.99 -15.62
C ALA A 154 8.93 -32.86 -16.95
N ASP A 155 9.43 -32.13 -17.93
CA ASP A 155 8.80 -31.81 -19.23
C ASP A 155 7.37 -31.21 -19.09
N SER A 156 7.11 -30.48 -17.99
CA SER A 156 5.83 -29.83 -17.73
C SER A 156 5.97 -28.31 -17.74
N TYR A 157 5.17 -27.62 -18.55
CA TYR A 157 5.16 -26.16 -18.65
C TYR A 157 3.98 -25.54 -17.88
N ALA A 158 3.52 -26.19 -16.81
CA ALA A 158 2.44 -25.70 -15.96
C ALA A 158 2.82 -24.43 -15.16
N PHE A 159 4.11 -24.23 -14.91
CA PHE A 159 4.67 -23.05 -14.26
C PHE A 159 5.69 -22.40 -15.19
N TYR A 160 5.74 -21.06 -15.17
CA TYR A 160 6.72 -20.28 -15.94
C TYR A 160 7.53 -19.39 -15.01
N SER A 161 8.77 -19.12 -15.38
CA SER A 161 9.65 -18.23 -14.64
C SER A 161 9.19 -16.77 -14.76
N VAL A 162 9.26 -16.04 -13.66
CA VAL A 162 8.88 -14.62 -13.57
C VAL A 162 10.05 -13.82 -13.00
N ASP A 163 10.37 -12.70 -13.60
CA ASP A 163 11.45 -11.85 -13.12
C ASP A 163 11.18 -11.34 -11.71
N THR A 164 12.22 -11.40 -10.88
CA THR A 164 12.20 -10.93 -9.51
C THR A 164 13.24 -9.85 -9.33
N TRP A 165 12.86 -8.60 -9.20
CA TRP A 165 13.77 -7.49 -8.97
C TRP A 165 13.23 -6.56 -7.88
N MET A 166 14.12 -5.76 -7.31
CA MET A 166 13.79 -4.83 -6.23
C MET A 166 13.26 -3.51 -6.82
N ARG A 167 11.95 -3.29 -6.72
CA ARG A 167 11.26 -2.13 -7.30
C ARG A 167 11.65 -0.78 -6.66
N SER A 168 11.98 -0.75 -5.37
CA SER A 168 12.41 0.47 -4.66
C SER A 168 13.05 0.10 -3.32
N LEU A 169 14.36 0.36 -3.17
CA LEU A 169 15.07 0.09 -1.92
C LEU A 169 14.54 0.88 -0.72
N PRO A 170 14.27 2.21 -0.81
CA PRO A 170 13.72 2.96 0.32
C PRO A 170 12.39 2.42 0.80
N VAL A 171 11.49 2.07 -0.12
CA VAL A 171 10.17 1.53 0.24
C VAL A 171 10.26 0.12 0.81
N PHE A 172 11.21 -0.70 0.34
CA PHE A 172 11.52 -1.99 0.94
C PHE A 172 11.99 -1.84 2.40
N ILE A 173 12.90 -0.90 2.68
CA ILE A 173 13.37 -0.62 4.04
C ILE A 173 12.20 -0.19 4.93
N ILE A 174 11.33 0.71 4.45
CA ILE A 174 10.13 1.14 5.19
C ILE A 174 9.21 -0.05 5.47
N ALA A 175 8.99 -0.94 4.51
CA ALA A 175 8.18 -2.14 4.68
C ALA A 175 8.79 -3.10 5.72
N ALA A 176 10.10 -3.33 5.66
CA ALA A 176 10.83 -4.18 6.61
C ALA A 176 10.79 -3.59 8.03
N VAL A 177 11.06 -2.30 8.20
CA VAL A 177 10.97 -1.61 9.49
C VAL A 177 9.53 -1.68 10.04
N THR A 178 8.53 -1.44 9.18
CA THR A 178 7.12 -1.55 9.57
C THR A 178 6.78 -2.96 10.05
N LEU A 179 7.25 -4.00 9.35
CA LEU A 179 7.06 -5.40 9.74
C LEU A 179 7.70 -5.70 11.10
N VAL A 180 8.95 -5.26 11.33
CA VAL A 180 9.64 -5.44 12.61
C VAL A 180 8.91 -4.74 13.75
N VAL A 181 8.52 -3.48 13.55
CA VAL A 181 7.75 -2.71 14.55
C VAL A 181 6.43 -3.40 14.87
N LEU A 182 5.69 -3.84 13.86
CA LEU A 182 4.43 -4.57 14.06
C LEU A 182 4.66 -5.89 14.80
N PHE A 183 5.73 -6.63 14.46
CA PHE A 183 6.10 -7.87 15.15
C PHE A 183 6.37 -7.61 16.65
N VAL A 184 7.21 -6.63 16.96
CA VAL A 184 7.56 -6.28 18.36
C VAL A 184 6.32 -5.83 19.14
N LEU A 185 5.48 -4.96 18.57
CA LEU A 185 4.27 -4.47 19.20
C LEU A 185 3.24 -5.60 19.40
N ALA A 186 3.07 -6.47 18.42
CA ALA A 186 2.17 -7.61 18.52
C ALA A 186 2.68 -8.68 19.50
N TRP A 187 3.98 -8.91 19.53
CA TRP A 187 4.61 -9.82 20.49
C TRP A 187 4.45 -9.35 21.94
N ARG A 188 4.69 -8.05 22.20
CA ARG A 188 4.61 -7.48 23.54
C ARG A 188 3.18 -7.29 24.03
N GLY A 189 2.31 -6.70 23.21
CA GLY A 189 1.01 -6.20 23.63
C GLY A 189 -0.19 -6.62 22.78
N GLY A 190 -0.01 -7.59 21.85
CA GLY A 190 -1.09 -8.05 20.98
C GLY A 190 -1.50 -6.97 19.96
N ARG A 191 -2.64 -6.31 20.18
CA ARG A 191 -3.17 -5.28 19.27
C ARG A 191 -2.76 -3.85 19.64
N THR A 192 -1.54 -3.66 20.13
CA THR A 192 -1.05 -2.34 20.56
C THR A 192 -1.10 -1.33 19.42
N TYR A 193 -0.60 -1.67 18.23
CA TYR A 193 -0.64 -0.77 17.07
C TYR A 193 -2.08 -0.28 16.76
N CYS A 194 -3.05 -1.19 16.66
CA CYS A 194 -4.45 -0.83 16.38
C CYS A 194 -5.11 0.05 17.45
N ASN A 195 -4.59 0.01 18.69
CA ASN A 195 -5.18 0.72 19.81
C ASN A 195 -4.46 2.03 20.17
N THR A 196 -3.24 2.26 19.65
CA THR A 196 -2.42 3.44 19.99
C THR A 196 -2.05 4.29 18.78
N ILE A 197 -1.67 3.67 17.65
CA ILE A 197 -1.12 4.37 16.48
C ILE A 197 -2.13 4.45 15.34
N CYS A 198 -2.89 3.38 15.08
CA CYS A 198 -3.75 3.29 13.90
C CYS A 198 -4.87 4.36 13.89
N PRO A 199 -4.92 5.25 12.87
CA PRO A 199 -5.93 6.30 12.77
C PRO A 199 -7.34 5.72 12.55
N VAL A 200 -7.50 4.72 11.69
CA VAL A 200 -8.77 4.02 11.47
C VAL A 200 -9.26 3.38 12.77
N GLY A 201 -8.36 2.72 13.52
CA GLY A 201 -8.67 2.16 14.82
C GLY A 201 -9.14 3.21 15.81
N THR A 202 -8.64 4.44 15.74
CA THR A 202 -9.04 5.56 16.60
C THR A 202 -10.42 6.09 16.21
N ILE A 203 -10.68 6.30 14.92
CA ILE A 203 -11.99 6.73 14.41
C ILE A 203 -13.08 5.72 14.80
N LEU A 204 -12.91 4.45 14.45
CA LEU A 204 -13.89 3.42 14.76
C LEU A 204 -14.10 3.21 16.27
N SER A 205 -13.10 3.54 17.10
CA SER A 205 -13.25 3.44 18.56
C SER A 205 -14.22 4.46 19.14
N PHE A 206 -14.39 5.58 18.49
CA PHE A 206 -15.38 6.58 18.90
C PHE A 206 -16.79 5.99 18.78
N PHE A 207 -17.11 5.40 17.62
CA PHE A 207 -18.40 4.76 17.36
C PHE A 207 -18.62 3.50 18.20
N ALA A 208 -17.57 2.69 18.41
CA ALA A 208 -17.66 1.45 19.17
C ALA A 208 -18.03 1.63 20.65
N ARG A 209 -17.86 2.83 21.20
CA ARG A 209 -18.37 3.15 22.56
C ARG A 209 -19.89 3.11 22.64
N PHE A 210 -20.55 3.40 21.54
CA PHE A 210 -22.00 3.44 21.42
C PHE A 210 -22.58 2.15 20.82
N SER A 211 -21.75 1.11 20.58
CA SER A 211 -22.21 -0.12 19.93
C SER A 211 -23.36 -0.77 20.71
N TRP A 212 -24.29 -1.36 19.95
CA TRP A 212 -25.47 -2.01 20.50
C TRP A 212 -25.10 -3.35 21.18
N LEU A 213 -24.29 -4.16 20.52
CA LEU A 213 -23.79 -5.40 21.07
C LEU A 213 -22.43 -5.19 21.76
N LYS A 214 -22.33 -5.59 23.02
CA LYS A 214 -21.14 -5.42 23.86
C LYS A 214 -20.84 -6.66 24.68
N ILE A 215 -19.62 -6.73 25.21
CA ILE A 215 -19.23 -7.75 26.17
C ILE A 215 -19.51 -7.20 27.57
N TYR A 216 -20.43 -7.81 28.25
CA TYR A 216 -20.79 -7.46 29.63
C TYR A 216 -20.24 -8.46 30.63
N PHE A 217 -19.91 -7.98 31.84
CA PHE A 217 -19.67 -8.80 33.00
C PHE A 217 -20.98 -9.15 33.68
N ASP A 218 -21.11 -10.42 34.05
CA ASP A 218 -22.07 -10.93 34.98
C ASP A 218 -21.34 -11.06 36.33
N GLU A 219 -21.57 -10.12 37.24
CA GLU A 219 -20.81 -9.98 38.49
C GLU A 219 -21.04 -11.17 39.42
N ASP A 220 -22.26 -11.69 39.43
CA ASP A 220 -22.65 -12.83 40.28
C ASP A 220 -21.85 -14.11 39.95
N ASN A 221 -21.54 -14.29 38.67
CA ASN A 221 -20.78 -15.44 38.20
C ASN A 221 -19.26 -15.19 38.12
N CYS A 222 -18.78 -13.97 38.43
CA CYS A 222 -17.38 -13.63 38.31
C CYS A 222 -16.57 -13.97 39.58
N LYS A 223 -15.60 -14.88 39.47
CA LYS A 223 -14.68 -15.26 40.53
C LYS A 223 -13.33 -14.54 40.54
N ASN A 224 -13.21 -13.38 39.87
CA ASN A 224 -11.99 -12.55 39.80
C ASN A 224 -10.70 -13.32 39.43
N CYS A 225 -10.78 -14.41 38.66
CA CYS A 225 -9.66 -15.29 38.34
C CYS A 225 -8.67 -14.69 37.30
N SER A 226 -8.90 -13.47 36.78
CA SER A 226 -8.06 -12.74 35.82
C SER A 226 -7.86 -13.38 34.44
N MET A 227 -8.42 -14.57 34.13
CA MET A 227 -8.21 -15.28 32.88
C MET A 227 -8.67 -14.50 31.65
N CYS A 228 -9.77 -13.77 31.75
CA CYS A 228 -10.28 -12.90 30.69
C CYS A 228 -9.31 -11.78 30.33
N SER A 229 -8.69 -11.13 31.32
CA SER A 229 -7.68 -10.08 31.14
C SER A 229 -6.38 -10.64 30.55
N LYS A 230 -5.89 -11.77 31.05
CA LYS A 230 -4.67 -12.45 30.57
C LYS A 230 -4.76 -12.94 29.13
N ASN A 231 -5.97 -13.19 28.60
CA ASN A 231 -6.21 -13.61 27.23
C ASN A 231 -6.72 -12.47 26.32
N CYS A 232 -6.85 -11.25 26.84
CA CYS A 232 -7.33 -10.09 26.09
C CYS A 232 -6.23 -9.47 25.23
N LYS A 233 -6.20 -9.74 23.93
CA LYS A 233 -5.24 -9.18 22.96
C LYS A 233 -5.27 -7.65 22.89
N ALA A 234 -6.40 -7.02 23.23
CA ALA A 234 -6.56 -5.58 23.23
C ALA A 234 -6.20 -4.93 24.57
N ALA A 235 -5.87 -5.73 25.60
CA ALA A 235 -5.55 -5.29 26.95
C ALA A 235 -6.60 -4.32 27.54
N CYS A 236 -7.89 -4.53 27.22
CA CYS A 236 -8.98 -3.61 27.51
C CYS A 236 -9.91 -4.06 28.65
N ILE A 237 -9.60 -5.18 29.31
CA ILE A 237 -10.45 -5.78 30.37
C ILE A 237 -9.82 -5.55 31.73
N ASP A 238 -10.48 -4.72 32.53
CA ASP A 238 -10.19 -4.57 33.94
C ASP A 238 -11.05 -5.55 34.75
N TYR A 239 -10.45 -6.69 35.12
CA TYR A 239 -11.18 -7.74 35.82
C TYR A 239 -11.45 -7.39 37.28
N LYS A 240 -10.65 -6.47 37.88
CA LYS A 240 -10.82 -6.04 39.29
C LYS A 240 -12.05 -5.17 39.46
N ASN A 241 -12.28 -4.28 38.49
CA ASN A 241 -13.41 -3.34 38.51
C ASN A 241 -14.57 -3.80 37.60
N HIS A 242 -14.54 -5.03 37.09
CA HIS A 242 -15.54 -5.62 36.17
C HIS A 242 -15.87 -4.71 34.96
N LYS A 243 -14.88 -3.93 34.48
CA LYS A 243 -15.07 -2.95 33.36
C LYS A 243 -14.34 -3.37 32.10
N VAL A 244 -15.01 -3.16 30.96
CA VAL A 244 -14.43 -3.35 29.61
C VAL A 244 -14.32 -1.99 28.93
N ASP A 245 -13.11 -1.62 28.48
CA ASP A 245 -12.90 -0.43 27.65
C ASP A 245 -13.31 -0.72 26.20
N TYR A 246 -14.55 -0.40 25.84
CA TYR A 246 -15.11 -0.63 24.51
C TYR A 246 -14.40 0.18 23.42
N SER A 247 -13.71 1.26 23.77
CA SER A 247 -12.92 2.02 22.80
C SER A 247 -11.73 1.25 22.24
N ARG A 248 -11.31 0.18 22.92
CA ARG A 248 -10.19 -0.70 22.52
C ARG A 248 -10.62 -2.12 22.20
N CYS A 249 -11.78 -2.53 22.65
CA CYS A 249 -12.31 -3.87 22.40
C CYS A 249 -12.54 -4.08 20.89
N VAL A 250 -11.97 -5.17 20.34
CA VAL A 250 -12.10 -5.57 18.94
C VAL A 250 -13.04 -6.77 18.75
N VAL A 251 -13.82 -7.07 19.75
CA VAL A 251 -14.83 -8.15 19.76
C VAL A 251 -14.26 -9.49 19.29
N CYS A 252 -13.06 -9.83 19.77
CA CYS A 252 -12.37 -11.07 19.33
C CYS A 252 -12.91 -12.36 19.97
N GLY A 253 -13.71 -12.28 21.01
CA GLY A 253 -14.33 -13.41 21.70
C GLY A 253 -13.41 -14.24 22.61
N ASN A 254 -12.10 -13.92 22.70
CA ASN A 254 -11.15 -14.70 23.50
C ASN A 254 -11.49 -14.71 25.00
N CYS A 255 -11.99 -13.59 25.53
CA CYS A 255 -12.36 -13.48 26.94
C CYS A 255 -13.56 -14.35 27.30
N ILE A 256 -14.53 -14.47 26.39
CA ILE A 256 -15.72 -15.31 26.56
C ILE A 256 -15.31 -16.78 26.64
N ASP A 257 -14.52 -17.26 25.67
CA ASP A 257 -14.05 -18.65 25.63
C ASP A 257 -13.10 -18.99 26.79
N SER A 258 -12.40 -18.00 27.34
CA SER A 258 -11.48 -18.21 28.47
C SER A 258 -12.19 -18.20 29.84
N CYS A 259 -13.43 -17.72 29.89
CA CYS A 259 -14.20 -17.65 31.11
C CYS A 259 -14.88 -19.00 31.40
N LYS A 260 -14.34 -19.78 32.35
CA LYS A 260 -14.90 -21.06 32.75
C LYS A 260 -16.25 -20.92 33.48
N PHE A 261 -16.54 -19.75 34.04
CA PHE A 261 -17.72 -19.47 34.84
C PHE A 261 -18.86 -18.81 34.07
N GLY A 262 -18.68 -18.58 32.76
CA GLY A 262 -19.70 -17.94 31.92
C GLY A 262 -20.01 -16.46 32.27
N ALA A 263 -19.16 -15.81 33.09
CA ALA A 263 -19.36 -14.45 33.58
C ALA A 263 -19.24 -13.38 32.50
N LEU A 264 -18.83 -13.70 31.27
CA LEU A 264 -18.72 -12.76 30.15
C LEU A 264 -19.66 -13.17 29.04
N LYS A 265 -20.62 -12.30 28.73
CA LYS A 265 -21.63 -12.51 27.69
C LYS A 265 -21.54 -11.40 26.63
N TYR A 266 -21.76 -11.75 25.37
CA TYR A 266 -21.90 -10.79 24.28
C TYR A 266 -23.39 -10.60 24.00
N SER A 267 -23.95 -9.47 24.43
CA SER A 267 -25.39 -9.23 24.41
C SER A 267 -25.73 -7.76 24.12
N SER A 268 -27.00 -7.48 23.87
CA SER A 268 -27.49 -6.12 23.68
C SER A 268 -27.65 -5.38 25.02
N ARG A 269 -27.64 -4.04 24.95
CA ARG A 269 -27.80 -3.15 26.12
C ARG A 269 -29.14 -3.37 26.85
N ALA A 270 -30.16 -3.85 26.15
CA ALA A 270 -31.50 -4.08 26.72
C ALA A 270 -31.56 -5.24 27.76
N SER A 271 -30.53 -6.09 27.82
CA SER A 271 -30.46 -7.24 28.73
C SER A 271 -29.96 -6.88 30.14
N LYS A 272 -29.66 -5.58 30.43
CA LYS A 272 -29.16 -5.20 31.75
C LYS A 272 -29.71 -3.80 32.15
N SER A 273 -30.83 -3.83 32.83
CA SER A 273 -31.25 -2.74 33.73
C SER A 273 -30.64 -3.01 35.11
N ARG A 274 -29.59 -2.29 35.47
CA ARG A 274 -29.27 -1.78 36.82
C ARG A 274 -27.85 -1.23 36.92
N GLU A 275 -27.81 0.02 37.27
CA GLU A 275 -26.85 0.80 38.07
C GLU A 275 -25.38 0.80 37.65
N SER A 276 -24.68 1.89 37.70
CA SER A 276 -24.76 3.21 38.34
C SER A 276 -23.83 4.17 37.64
N SER A 277 -24.23 5.42 37.59
CA SER A 277 -23.42 6.57 37.26
C SER A 277 -22.47 6.86 38.43
N GLU A 278 -21.17 7.01 38.15
CA GLU A 278 -20.33 7.91 38.94
C GLU A 278 -19.20 8.45 38.04
N ALA A 279 -19.12 9.76 38.04
CA ALA A 279 -18.06 10.55 37.43
C ALA A 279 -16.81 10.48 38.30
N SER A 280 -15.65 10.46 37.70
CA SER A 280 -14.38 10.62 38.40
C SER A 280 -13.48 11.63 37.68
N PRO A 281 -12.68 12.38 38.42
CA PRO A 281 -12.21 13.71 38.06
C PRO A 281 -11.02 13.71 37.09
N VAL A 282 -10.88 14.88 36.51
CA VAL A 282 -9.77 15.29 35.63
C VAL A 282 -8.49 15.38 36.46
N ASP A 283 -7.43 14.76 36.00
CA ASP A 283 -6.10 14.98 36.52
C ASP A 283 -5.17 15.51 35.41
N THR A 284 -4.69 16.69 35.67
CA THR A 284 -3.80 17.47 34.82
C THR A 284 -2.35 17.09 35.15
N SER A 285 -1.61 16.67 34.18
CA SER A 285 -0.15 16.74 34.22
C SER A 285 0.40 17.02 32.82
N LYS A 286 0.71 18.31 32.62
CA LYS A 286 1.54 18.80 31.53
C LYS A 286 2.99 18.74 32.00
N ARG A 287 3.86 18.06 31.26
CA ARG A 287 5.29 18.41 31.02
C ARG A 287 6.04 17.19 30.51
N SER A 288 6.38 17.20 29.25
CA SER A 288 7.55 16.59 28.60
C SER A 288 7.33 16.42 27.10
N PHE A 289 7.31 17.53 26.39
CA PHE A 289 7.21 17.52 24.93
C PHE A 289 8.29 18.46 24.38
N LEU A 290 9.55 18.02 24.37
CA LEU A 290 10.65 18.78 23.71
C LEU A 290 11.96 17.98 23.60
N LEU A 291 11.95 16.73 23.09
CA LEU A 291 13.23 16.02 22.82
C LEU A 291 13.20 14.98 21.68
N ALA A 292 12.25 15.09 20.74
CA ALA A 292 12.18 14.12 19.63
C ALA A 292 12.37 14.73 18.22
N SER A 293 12.75 15.99 18.10
CA SER A 293 12.83 16.67 16.79
C SER A 293 14.25 16.91 16.26
N ALA A 294 15.29 16.32 16.86
CA ALA A 294 16.68 16.62 16.51
C ALA A 294 17.46 15.52 15.77
N MET A 295 16.82 14.44 15.30
CA MET A 295 17.55 13.33 14.65
C MET A 295 17.18 13.04 13.19
N VAL A 296 16.51 13.94 12.49
CA VAL A 296 16.15 13.71 11.07
C VAL A 296 16.93 14.61 10.09
N ALA A 297 17.77 15.52 10.58
CA ALA A 297 18.45 16.51 9.74
C ALA A 297 19.88 16.14 9.29
N GLY A 298 20.33 14.90 9.46
CA GLY A 298 21.75 14.52 9.30
C GLY A 298 22.12 13.68 8.06
N ALA A 299 21.21 13.35 7.15
CA ALA A 299 21.50 12.38 6.09
C ALA A 299 21.37 12.93 4.65
N ALA A 300 21.46 14.21 4.44
CA ALA A 300 21.36 14.79 3.11
C ALA A 300 22.59 15.63 2.78
N MET A 301 23.75 15.01 2.60
CA MET A 301 24.87 15.58 1.82
C MET A 301 25.98 14.56 1.67
N ALA A 302 26.03 13.89 0.55
CA ALA A 302 27.24 13.44 -0.16
C ALA A 302 26.86 12.61 -1.39
N GLN A 303 26.46 13.26 -2.46
CA GLN A 303 26.59 12.63 -3.77
C GLN A 303 27.97 13.01 -4.35
N LYS A 304 28.93 12.15 -4.12
CA LYS A 304 30.16 12.14 -4.90
C LYS A 304 29.80 11.63 -6.29
N LYS A 305 30.11 12.41 -7.34
CA LYS A 305 30.13 11.92 -8.72
C LYS A 305 31.22 10.85 -8.83
N GLU A 306 30.84 9.60 -8.75
CA GLU A 306 31.70 8.50 -9.18
C GLU A 306 31.61 8.41 -10.70
N LYS A 307 32.76 8.38 -11.39
CA LYS A 307 32.83 7.97 -12.78
C LYS A 307 32.30 6.54 -12.87
N LEU A 308 31.16 6.37 -13.52
CA LEU A 308 30.61 5.05 -13.84
C LEU A 308 31.52 4.42 -14.90
N MET A 309 32.23 3.39 -14.52
CA MET A 309 32.91 2.50 -15.44
C MET A 309 32.05 1.26 -15.68
N ASP A 310 31.85 0.94 -16.95
CA ASP A 310 31.32 -0.36 -17.36
C ASP A 310 32.29 -1.45 -16.84
N GLY A 311 31.78 -2.60 -16.36
CA GLY A 311 32.56 -3.70 -15.74
C GLY A 311 33.68 -4.27 -16.57
N GLY A 312 34.11 -3.65 -17.69
CA GLY A 312 35.13 -4.05 -18.64
C GLY A 312 36.11 -2.98 -19.02
N LEU A 313 36.58 -2.02 -18.37
CA LEU A 313 37.64 -1.07 -18.73
C LEU A 313 37.32 -0.05 -19.87
N ALA A 314 36.10 -0.04 -20.42
CA ALA A 314 35.67 0.99 -21.37
C ALA A 314 35.17 2.23 -20.61
N GLU A 315 35.65 3.43 -21.01
CA GLU A 315 35.09 4.68 -20.54
C GLU A 315 33.66 4.80 -21.07
N LEU A 316 32.68 5.01 -20.16
CA LEU A 316 31.32 5.34 -20.57
C LEU A 316 31.34 6.73 -21.20
N GLU A 317 30.85 6.84 -22.43
CA GLU A 317 30.64 8.14 -23.08
C GLU A 317 29.75 9.05 -22.21
N ASP A 318 29.99 10.36 -22.27
CA ASP A 318 29.23 11.39 -21.56
C ASP A 318 27.79 11.50 -22.13
N LYS A 319 26.94 10.52 -21.80
CA LYS A 319 25.51 10.53 -22.17
C LYS A 319 24.71 11.38 -21.18
N VAL A 320 23.74 12.11 -21.71
CA VAL A 320 22.91 13.02 -20.95
C VAL A 320 21.79 12.22 -20.25
N ALA A 321 21.74 12.31 -18.91
CA ALA A 321 20.65 11.70 -18.15
C ALA A 321 19.30 12.39 -18.46
N PRO A 322 18.18 11.63 -18.60
CA PRO A 322 16.83 12.20 -18.72
C PRO A 322 16.49 13.08 -17.52
N ALA A 323 16.09 14.33 -17.77
CA ALA A 323 15.70 15.29 -16.73
C ALA A 323 14.17 15.44 -16.68
N ARG A 324 13.46 14.43 -16.14
CA ARG A 324 12.01 14.50 -15.94
C ARG A 324 11.65 15.52 -14.88
N GLN A 325 10.79 16.46 -15.24
CA GLN A 325 10.26 17.48 -14.33
C GLN A 325 8.99 16.98 -13.64
N THR A 326 8.10 16.33 -14.40
CA THR A 326 6.82 15.82 -13.92
C THR A 326 6.86 14.28 -13.83
N PRO A 327 6.60 13.69 -12.64
CA PRO A 327 6.50 12.26 -12.51
C PRO A 327 5.34 11.68 -13.33
N LEU A 328 5.58 10.58 -14.03
CA LEU A 328 4.57 9.90 -14.82
C LEU A 328 3.60 9.13 -13.91
N THR A 329 2.30 9.37 -14.08
CA THR A 329 1.22 8.67 -13.37
C THR A 329 0.42 7.77 -14.30
N PRO A 330 -0.22 6.70 -13.79
CA PRO A 330 -0.97 5.76 -14.62
C PRO A 330 -2.12 6.42 -15.40
N PRO A 331 -2.48 5.92 -16.58
CA PRO A 331 -3.69 6.35 -17.29
C PRO A 331 -4.92 6.21 -16.40
N GLY A 332 -5.80 7.21 -16.40
CA GLY A 332 -6.95 7.31 -15.49
C GLY A 332 -6.67 8.10 -14.20
N SER A 333 -5.44 8.55 -13.96
CA SER A 333 -5.10 9.39 -12.79
C SER A 333 -5.62 10.82 -12.89
N LEU A 334 -6.10 11.26 -14.05
CA LEU A 334 -6.59 12.61 -14.41
C LEU A 334 -5.49 13.69 -14.36
N SER A 335 -4.80 13.80 -13.24
CA SER A 335 -3.67 14.72 -13.04
C SER A 335 -2.75 14.17 -11.96
N PHE A 336 -1.50 14.64 -11.93
CA PHE A 336 -0.57 14.31 -10.87
C PHE A 336 -1.10 14.73 -9.48
N GLN A 337 -1.70 15.91 -9.40
CA GLN A 337 -2.28 16.43 -8.16
C GLN A 337 -3.44 15.58 -7.66
N HIS A 338 -4.40 15.22 -8.53
CA HIS A 338 -5.50 14.32 -8.19
C HIS A 338 -4.97 12.99 -7.68
N PHE A 339 -4.01 12.41 -8.39
CA PHE A 339 -3.39 11.13 -8.01
C PHE A 339 -2.72 11.20 -6.64
N ALA A 340 -1.92 12.21 -6.38
CA ALA A 340 -1.23 12.40 -5.12
C ALA A 340 -2.18 12.59 -3.93
N GLN A 341 -3.30 13.28 -4.13
CA GLN A 341 -4.31 13.54 -3.09
C GLN A 341 -5.15 12.30 -2.76
N HIS A 342 -5.48 11.47 -3.74
CA HIS A 342 -6.36 10.30 -3.54
C HIS A 342 -5.58 9.00 -3.27
N CYS A 343 -4.33 8.92 -3.68
CA CYS A 343 -3.55 7.69 -3.54
C CYS A 343 -3.22 7.37 -2.09
N THR A 344 -3.63 6.19 -1.63
CA THR A 344 -3.32 5.70 -0.28
C THR A 344 -1.95 5.01 -0.19
N GLY A 345 -1.21 4.83 -1.29
CA GLY A 345 0.08 4.13 -1.30
C GLY A 345 -0.02 2.65 -0.94
N CYS A 346 -1.14 2.00 -1.24
CA CYS A 346 -1.36 0.58 -0.91
C CYS A 346 -0.54 -0.39 -1.78
N GLN A 347 0.04 0.08 -2.88
CA GLN A 347 0.87 -0.68 -3.81
C GLN A 347 0.14 -1.81 -4.58
N LEU A 348 -1.19 -1.84 -4.57
CA LEU A 348 -1.95 -2.88 -5.27
C LEU A 348 -1.79 -2.76 -6.80
N CYS A 349 -1.83 -1.54 -7.36
CA CYS A 349 -1.56 -1.31 -8.78
C CYS A 349 -0.11 -1.70 -9.19
N VAL A 350 0.84 -1.59 -8.25
CA VAL A 350 2.23 -2.01 -8.46
C VAL A 350 2.34 -3.54 -8.48
N SER A 351 1.61 -4.25 -7.61
CA SER A 351 1.61 -5.72 -7.59
C SER A 351 0.94 -6.33 -8.82
N GLU A 352 -0.08 -5.68 -9.33
CA GLU A 352 -0.90 -6.15 -10.45
C GLU A 352 -0.38 -5.74 -11.84
N CYS A 353 0.64 -4.88 -11.92
CA CYS A 353 1.18 -4.44 -13.20
C CYS A 353 1.94 -5.58 -13.91
N PRO A 354 1.42 -6.12 -15.03
CA PRO A 354 2.03 -7.28 -15.68
C PRO A 354 3.35 -6.94 -16.40
N ASN A 355 3.52 -5.68 -16.79
CA ASN A 355 4.70 -5.20 -17.48
C ASN A 355 5.72 -4.54 -16.55
N GLU A 356 5.49 -4.60 -15.23
CA GLU A 356 6.36 -4.06 -14.16
C GLU A 356 6.73 -2.56 -14.31
N VAL A 357 5.88 -1.80 -14.99
CA VAL A 357 6.05 -0.38 -15.25
C VAL A 357 5.83 0.47 -14.00
N LEU A 358 4.93 0.03 -13.10
CA LEU A 358 4.62 0.77 -11.88
C LEU A 358 5.58 0.38 -10.77
N ARG A 359 6.21 1.40 -10.17
CA ARG A 359 7.07 1.26 -9.00
C ARG A 359 6.80 2.37 -7.98
N PRO A 360 7.01 2.13 -6.68
CA PRO A 360 6.86 3.19 -5.69
C PRO A 360 8.03 4.18 -5.81
N SER A 361 7.68 5.48 -5.80
CA SER A 361 8.65 6.56 -5.84
C SER A 361 9.59 6.53 -4.64
N SER A 362 10.86 6.83 -4.88
CA SER A 362 11.89 7.05 -3.87
C SER A 362 12.10 8.53 -3.54
N ASP A 363 11.45 9.45 -4.27
CA ASP A 363 11.49 10.87 -3.97
C ASP A 363 10.84 11.17 -2.62
N LEU A 364 11.47 11.99 -1.78
CA LEU A 364 11.01 12.31 -0.44
C LEU A 364 9.63 12.99 -0.40
N MET A 365 9.35 13.84 -1.37
CA MET A 365 8.07 14.56 -1.45
C MET A 365 6.92 13.63 -1.83
N HIS A 366 7.20 12.66 -2.69
CA HIS A 366 6.23 11.71 -3.25
C HIS A 366 6.54 10.26 -2.86
N LEU A 367 7.21 10.08 -1.73
CA LEU A 367 7.65 8.77 -1.24
C LEU A 367 6.48 7.79 -1.14
N MET A 368 6.68 6.59 -1.68
CA MET A 368 5.68 5.51 -1.77
C MET A 368 4.54 5.75 -2.78
N LEU A 369 4.46 6.90 -3.44
CA LEU A 369 3.49 7.12 -4.51
C LEU A 369 3.88 6.25 -5.72
N PRO A 370 2.96 5.44 -6.29
CA PRO A 370 3.27 4.68 -7.51
C PRO A 370 3.53 5.63 -8.69
N VAL A 371 4.67 5.46 -9.35
CA VAL A 371 5.06 6.19 -10.55
C VAL A 371 5.42 5.23 -11.65
N MET A 372 5.33 5.66 -12.91
CA MET A 372 5.72 4.84 -14.04
C MET A 372 7.21 4.98 -14.33
N SER A 373 7.85 3.86 -14.65
CA SER A 373 9.23 3.76 -15.09
C SER A 373 9.31 2.72 -16.19
N TYR A 374 10.06 3.04 -17.25
CA TYR A 374 10.15 2.21 -18.44
C TYR A 374 11.47 1.42 -18.53
N GLU A 375 12.13 1.20 -17.39
CA GLU A 375 13.38 0.43 -17.34
C GLU A 375 13.18 -1.06 -17.62
N HIS A 376 12.06 -1.64 -17.17
CA HIS A 376 11.78 -3.07 -17.26
C HIS A 376 10.62 -3.41 -18.20
N GLY A 377 9.95 -2.43 -18.77
CA GLY A 377 8.81 -2.63 -19.64
C GLY A 377 8.14 -1.32 -20.04
N HIS A 378 7.07 -1.41 -20.80
CA HIS A 378 6.26 -0.27 -21.23
C HIS A 378 4.78 -0.50 -20.95
N CYS A 379 3.98 0.55 -20.91
CA CYS A 379 2.55 0.47 -20.66
C CYS A 379 1.80 0.10 -21.94
N ARG A 380 1.27 -1.12 -22.01
CA ARG A 380 0.50 -1.60 -23.17
C ARG A 380 -0.84 -0.88 -23.25
N PRO A 381 -1.26 -0.40 -24.43
CA PRO A 381 -2.54 0.30 -24.61
C PRO A 381 -3.76 -0.49 -24.16
N GLU A 382 -3.78 -1.79 -24.39
CA GLU A 382 -4.89 -2.69 -24.09
C GLU A 382 -5.00 -3.10 -22.59
N CYS A 383 -4.03 -2.75 -21.75
CA CYS A 383 -4.00 -3.16 -20.35
C CYS A 383 -4.65 -2.12 -19.42
N THR A 384 -5.70 -2.49 -18.68
CA THR A 384 -6.48 -1.62 -17.78
C THR A 384 -6.36 -2.00 -16.30
N ARG A 385 -5.56 -3.03 -15.95
CA ARG A 385 -5.49 -3.64 -14.60
C ARG A 385 -5.30 -2.64 -13.44
N CYS A 386 -4.40 -1.66 -13.58
CA CYS A 386 -4.13 -0.69 -12.52
C CYS A 386 -5.37 0.16 -12.17
N SER A 387 -6.21 0.48 -13.15
CA SER A 387 -7.46 1.24 -12.95
C SER A 387 -8.56 0.38 -12.31
N GLU A 388 -8.64 -0.90 -12.68
CA GLU A 388 -9.65 -1.83 -12.15
C GLU A 388 -9.46 -2.13 -10.67
N VAL A 389 -8.20 -2.27 -10.22
CA VAL A 389 -7.86 -2.64 -8.85
C VAL A 389 -7.74 -1.46 -7.89
N CYS A 390 -7.70 -0.21 -8.37
CA CYS A 390 -7.52 0.95 -7.51
C CYS A 390 -8.70 1.11 -6.53
N PRO A 391 -8.49 0.94 -5.20
CA PRO A 391 -9.59 1.01 -4.26
C PRO A 391 -9.91 2.42 -3.78
N ALA A 392 -9.02 3.39 -4.04
CA ALA A 392 -9.09 4.75 -3.52
C ALA A 392 -9.59 5.77 -4.56
N GLY A 393 -9.88 5.33 -5.80
CA GLY A 393 -10.28 6.24 -6.88
C GLY A 393 -9.15 7.17 -7.37
N ALA A 394 -7.91 6.93 -6.95
CA ALA A 394 -6.76 7.69 -7.44
C ALA A 394 -6.48 7.42 -8.93
N ILE A 395 -6.80 6.22 -9.40
CA ILE A 395 -6.83 5.83 -10.81
C ILE A 395 -8.30 5.51 -11.11
N MET A 396 -8.91 6.31 -11.96
CA MET A 396 -10.29 6.09 -12.43
C MET A 396 -10.31 4.89 -13.37
N THR A 397 -11.40 4.13 -13.33
CA THR A 397 -11.59 3.02 -14.26
C THR A 397 -11.69 3.56 -15.68
N VAL A 398 -10.87 3.03 -16.57
CA VAL A 398 -10.84 3.38 -17.99
C VAL A 398 -11.02 2.12 -18.83
N ASP A 399 -11.75 2.24 -19.95
CA ASP A 399 -11.86 1.18 -20.93
C ASP A 399 -10.63 1.14 -21.85
N LYS A 400 -10.45 0.04 -22.58
CA LYS A 400 -9.30 -0.14 -23.47
C LYS A 400 -9.24 0.93 -24.56
N GLU A 401 -10.39 1.28 -25.14
CA GLU A 401 -10.52 2.30 -26.16
C GLU A 401 -10.21 3.68 -25.60
N GLU A 402 -10.81 4.02 -24.46
CA GLU A 402 -10.56 5.28 -23.77
C GLU A 402 -9.08 5.43 -23.37
N LYS A 403 -8.45 4.36 -22.90
CA LYS A 403 -7.05 4.38 -22.50
C LYS A 403 -6.11 4.77 -23.64
N SER A 404 -6.39 4.30 -24.85
CA SER A 404 -5.59 4.61 -26.03
C SER A 404 -5.67 6.08 -26.46
N SER A 405 -6.70 6.80 -25.99
CA SER A 405 -6.87 8.25 -26.21
C SER A 405 -6.34 9.11 -25.05
N ILE A 406 -5.88 8.51 -23.95
CA ILE A 406 -5.35 9.26 -22.81
C ILE A 406 -3.85 9.51 -22.99
N GLN A 407 -3.49 10.75 -23.13
CA GLN A 407 -2.13 11.23 -23.17
C GLN A 407 -1.62 11.52 -21.74
N ILE A 408 -0.75 10.68 -21.21
CA ILE A 408 -0.15 10.83 -19.87
C ILE A 408 1.15 11.64 -19.88
N GLY A 409 1.75 11.79 -21.05
CA GLY A 409 3.01 12.48 -21.30
C GLY A 409 3.37 12.40 -22.77
N HIS A 410 4.54 12.92 -23.14
CA HIS A 410 5.06 12.86 -24.49
C HIS A 410 6.52 12.46 -24.49
N ALA A 411 6.97 11.89 -25.60
CA ALA A 411 8.36 11.49 -25.78
C ALA A 411 9.23 12.71 -26.07
N ILE A 412 10.44 12.73 -25.51
CA ILE A 412 11.48 13.74 -25.77
C ILE A 412 12.73 13.03 -26.26
N TRP A 413 13.30 13.52 -27.35
CA TRP A 413 14.52 12.98 -27.93
C TRP A 413 15.77 13.70 -27.43
N ILE A 414 16.79 12.95 -27.04
CA ILE A 414 18.11 13.43 -26.63
C ILE A 414 19.11 13.10 -27.73
N LYS A 415 19.38 14.07 -28.60
CA LYS A 415 20.28 13.91 -29.77
C LYS A 415 21.63 13.28 -29.39
N LYS A 416 22.27 13.73 -28.32
CA LYS A 416 23.59 13.27 -27.87
C LYS A 416 23.64 11.79 -27.43
N ASN A 417 22.50 11.16 -27.16
CA ASN A 417 22.45 9.76 -26.76
C ASN A 417 22.06 8.83 -27.92
N CYS A 418 21.66 9.39 -29.07
CA CYS A 418 21.04 8.62 -30.14
C CYS A 418 22.09 7.85 -30.94
N VAL A 419 21.94 6.53 -31.06
CA VAL A 419 22.89 5.63 -31.75
C VAL A 419 23.22 6.05 -33.18
N PRO A 420 22.27 6.45 -34.05
CA PRO A 420 22.61 6.99 -35.35
C PRO A 420 23.53 8.20 -35.33
N ILE A 421 23.56 8.97 -34.24
CA ILE A 421 24.40 10.17 -34.09
C ILE A 421 25.74 9.84 -33.41
N THR A 422 25.74 8.90 -32.43
CA THR A 422 26.94 8.58 -31.64
C THR A 422 27.79 7.50 -32.31
N ASP A 423 27.14 6.48 -32.85
CA ASP A 423 27.77 5.25 -33.30
C ASP A 423 27.72 5.09 -34.84
N GLU A 424 27.06 6.02 -35.54
CA GLU A 424 26.87 6.02 -37.01
C GLU A 424 26.20 4.73 -37.52
N VAL A 425 25.33 4.10 -36.69
CA VAL A 425 24.64 2.85 -37.01
C VAL A 425 23.14 3.12 -37.20
N GLU A 426 22.55 2.58 -38.26
CA GLU A 426 21.11 2.69 -38.48
C GLU A 426 20.32 2.14 -37.31
N CYS A 427 19.35 2.92 -36.84
CA CYS A 427 18.41 2.53 -35.81
C CYS A 427 17.00 3.03 -36.18
N GLY A 428 15.98 2.47 -35.60
CA GLY A 428 14.58 2.89 -35.84
C GLY A 428 13.67 2.21 -34.84
N ASN A 429 14.26 1.70 -33.73
CA ASN A 429 13.53 0.94 -32.75
C ASN A 429 12.38 1.72 -32.13
N CYS A 430 12.58 3.01 -31.84
CA CYS A 430 11.55 3.86 -31.24
C CYS A 430 10.32 4.03 -32.14
N ALA A 431 10.51 4.20 -33.47
CA ALA A 431 9.43 4.32 -34.42
C ALA A 431 8.71 2.97 -34.63
N ARG A 432 9.46 1.89 -34.85
CA ARG A 432 8.90 0.53 -35.08
C ARG A 432 8.04 0.02 -33.91
N HIS A 433 8.33 0.43 -32.68
CA HIS A 433 7.61 -0.03 -31.48
C HIS A 433 6.62 1.02 -30.94
N CYS A 434 6.39 2.12 -31.66
CA CYS A 434 5.43 3.12 -31.23
C CYS A 434 3.98 2.66 -31.54
N PRO A 435 3.16 2.29 -30.53
CA PRO A 435 1.81 1.81 -30.79
C PRO A 435 0.85 2.89 -31.28
N ALA A 436 1.19 4.15 -31.04
CA ALA A 436 0.39 5.29 -31.49
C ALA A 436 0.85 5.87 -32.85
N GLY A 437 1.91 5.32 -33.46
CA GLY A 437 2.46 5.85 -34.70
C GLY A 437 2.98 7.30 -34.59
N ALA A 438 3.32 7.73 -33.37
CA ALA A 438 3.69 9.10 -33.08
C ALA A 438 5.17 9.44 -33.39
N ILE A 439 5.95 8.46 -33.88
CA ILE A 439 7.38 8.63 -34.16
C ILE A 439 7.65 8.19 -35.60
N GLU A 440 8.15 9.09 -36.38
CA GLU A 440 8.59 8.85 -37.75
C GLU A 440 10.10 9.03 -37.87
N MET A 441 10.74 8.24 -38.74
CA MET A 441 12.16 8.41 -39.01
C MET A 441 12.34 9.35 -40.18
N VAL A 442 13.11 10.44 -39.95
CA VAL A 442 13.40 11.45 -40.94
C VAL A 442 14.92 11.62 -41.08
N PRO A 443 15.46 12.00 -42.24
CA PRO A 443 16.90 12.26 -42.34
C PRO A 443 17.29 13.48 -41.49
N LEU A 444 18.48 13.46 -40.89
CA LEU A 444 19.02 14.60 -40.12
C LEU A 444 19.25 15.83 -40.97
N ASP A 445 19.69 15.61 -42.21
CA ASP A 445 19.82 16.67 -43.24
C ASP A 445 18.98 16.23 -44.46
N GLU A 446 18.00 17.04 -44.83
CA GLU A 446 17.07 16.78 -45.93
C GLU A 446 17.77 16.80 -47.32
N ASN A 447 18.96 17.44 -47.41
CA ASN A 447 19.71 17.58 -48.64
C ASN A 447 20.78 16.50 -48.86
N ASP A 448 20.96 15.61 -47.88
CA ASP A 448 21.97 14.55 -47.94
C ASP A 448 21.29 13.18 -47.89
N GLU A 449 21.35 12.42 -48.98
CA GLU A 449 20.76 11.09 -49.11
C GLU A 449 21.44 10.05 -48.18
N GLU A 450 22.68 10.26 -47.75
CA GLU A 450 23.41 9.40 -46.80
C GLU A 450 23.25 9.89 -45.35
N SER A 451 22.44 10.90 -45.09
CA SER A 451 22.21 11.45 -43.76
C SER A 451 21.56 10.41 -42.79
N PRO A 452 22.04 10.32 -41.55
CA PRO A 452 21.49 9.38 -40.59
C PRO A 452 20.02 9.69 -40.29
N MET A 453 19.21 8.61 -40.21
CA MET A 453 17.79 8.72 -39.88
C MET A 453 17.58 8.95 -38.40
N ILE A 454 16.86 10.02 -38.03
CA ILE A 454 16.55 10.42 -36.67
C ILE A 454 15.06 10.37 -36.39
N PRO A 455 14.61 10.20 -35.10
CA PRO A 455 13.20 10.20 -34.76
C PRO A 455 12.63 11.63 -34.74
N ALA A 456 11.62 11.88 -35.56
CA ALA A 456 10.71 13.03 -35.46
C ALA A 456 9.48 12.59 -34.64
N ILE A 457 9.16 13.35 -33.60
CA ILE A 457 8.10 13.00 -32.63
C ILE A 457 6.91 13.91 -32.83
N ASN A 458 5.76 13.31 -33.12
CA ASN A 458 4.47 14.00 -33.09
C ASN A 458 3.90 13.96 -31.66
N GLU A 459 4.13 15.05 -30.91
CA GLU A 459 3.68 15.14 -29.51
C GLU A 459 2.15 15.03 -29.37
N ALA A 460 1.38 15.48 -30.36
CA ALA A 460 -0.08 15.45 -30.32
C ALA A 460 -0.64 14.01 -30.41
N ALA A 461 0.08 13.10 -31.08
CA ALA A 461 -0.31 11.71 -31.22
C ALA A 461 0.31 10.80 -30.14
N CYS A 462 1.29 11.30 -29.40
CA CYS A 462 2.03 10.50 -28.40
C CYS A 462 1.21 10.30 -27.13
N ILE A 463 0.89 9.05 -26.79
CA ILE A 463 0.15 8.71 -25.55
C ILE A 463 1.04 8.59 -24.30
N GLY A 464 2.37 8.68 -24.43
CA GLY A 464 3.29 8.57 -23.29
C GLY A 464 3.51 7.17 -22.76
N CYS A 465 3.27 6.12 -23.54
CA CYS A 465 3.32 4.71 -23.10
C CYS A 465 4.71 4.18 -22.75
N GLY A 466 5.79 4.86 -23.19
CA GLY A 466 7.19 4.52 -22.92
C GLY A 466 7.77 3.36 -23.72
N ALA A 467 7.09 2.87 -24.76
CA ALA A 467 7.62 1.80 -25.59
C ALA A 467 8.94 2.20 -26.26
N CYS A 468 9.03 3.43 -26.77
CA CYS A 468 10.24 3.99 -27.38
C CYS A 468 11.42 4.09 -26.39
N GLU A 469 11.17 4.45 -25.14
CA GLU A 469 12.18 4.52 -24.09
C GLU A 469 12.70 3.14 -23.70
N TYR A 470 11.80 2.17 -23.54
CA TYR A 470 12.12 0.80 -23.16
C TYR A 470 12.97 0.08 -24.21
N VAL A 471 12.62 0.20 -25.49
CA VAL A 471 13.32 -0.48 -26.60
C VAL A 471 14.58 0.24 -27.08
N CYS A 472 14.87 1.43 -26.57
CA CYS A 472 16.05 2.20 -26.95
C CYS A 472 17.32 1.41 -26.58
N PRO A 473 18.26 1.15 -27.51
CA PRO A 473 19.47 0.40 -27.23
C PRO A 473 20.53 1.23 -26.50
N SER A 474 20.42 2.56 -26.53
CA SER A 474 21.39 3.46 -25.87
C SER A 474 21.45 3.22 -24.36
N ARG A 475 22.65 3.01 -23.84
CA ARG A 475 22.95 2.80 -22.40
C ARG A 475 24.13 3.69 -21.98
N PRO A 476 24.25 4.12 -20.71
CA PRO A 476 23.35 3.84 -19.58
C PRO A 476 22.03 4.58 -19.63
N PHE A 477 21.92 5.64 -20.47
CA PHE A 477 20.71 6.43 -20.62
C PHE A 477 20.12 6.28 -22.02
N SER A 478 18.80 6.11 -22.09
CA SER A 478 18.07 6.08 -23.36
C SER A 478 18.21 7.42 -24.12
N ALA A 479 18.19 7.34 -25.45
CA ALA A 479 18.18 8.51 -26.31
C ALA A 479 16.78 9.16 -26.43
N ILE A 480 15.77 8.50 -25.95
CA ILE A 480 14.38 8.98 -25.94
C ILE A 480 13.75 8.62 -24.58
N TYR A 481 13.09 9.57 -23.98
CA TYR A 481 12.39 9.37 -22.70
C TYR A 481 11.03 10.04 -22.72
N VAL A 482 10.15 9.66 -21.82
CA VAL A 482 8.81 10.24 -21.69
C VAL A 482 8.79 11.25 -20.57
N GLU A 483 8.36 12.47 -20.87
CA GLU A 483 8.06 13.52 -19.90
C GLU A 483 6.58 13.46 -19.53
N GLY A 484 6.25 13.56 -18.23
CA GLY A 484 4.88 13.49 -17.75
C GLY A 484 4.11 14.79 -17.96
N HIS A 485 2.79 14.69 -18.13
CA HIS A 485 1.91 15.85 -18.09
C HIS A 485 1.35 16.02 -16.66
N GLU A 486 1.30 17.26 -16.17
CA GLU A 486 0.63 17.57 -14.90
C GLU A 486 -0.86 17.20 -14.93
N VAL A 487 -1.51 17.45 -16.06
CA VAL A 487 -2.90 17.07 -16.33
C VAL A 487 -2.94 16.19 -17.57
N HIS A 488 -3.53 15.02 -17.46
CA HIS A 488 -3.70 14.10 -18.58
C HIS A 488 -4.67 14.70 -19.60
N LYS A 489 -4.35 14.55 -20.89
CA LYS A 489 -5.18 15.05 -21.99
C LYS A 489 -5.88 13.88 -22.67
N LYS A 490 -7.00 14.14 -23.31
CA LYS A 490 -7.64 13.20 -24.25
C LYS A 490 -7.34 13.68 -25.65
N ILE A 491 -6.83 12.79 -26.51
CA ILE A 491 -6.51 12.98 -27.92
C ILE A 491 -7.51 12.24 -28.79
#